data_e557fc8cc1bbfde0b7f3f62200e8e71b
#
_entry.id   e557fc8cc1bbfde0b7f3f62200e8e71b
#
_cell.length_a   1.000
_cell.length_b   1.000
_cell.length_c   1.000
_cell.angle_alpha   90.00
_cell.angle_beta   90.00
_cell.angle_gamma   90.00
#
_symmetry.space_group_name_H-M   'P 1'
#
loop_
_entity.id
_entity.type
_entity.pdbx_description
1 polymer ?
#
loop_
_entity_poly.entity_id
_entity_poly.type
_entity_poly.pdbx_seq_one_letter_code
_entity_poly.pdbx_strand_id
1 'polypeptide(L)'
;MKEKKMVQENTKQVSRRSVLKGAAVLAGAATLGFPAILKAQGPISMRWQSTWPTKDIFHEFALDFAKKVNDMTGGDLKIEVLPAGAVVPAFNLLDAVSKGTLDGGHGVLVYHYGKQNALALWGSSPAFGMDANMLLSWHKYGGGKALLQKVYDSIGANVVSFPYGPMATQPLGWFKKKPISKVDDFKGLKFRTVGISIDLFTGLGAAVNALPGGEIVPALDRGLLDGAEFNNASSDRLLGFPDVCKIYMLQSYHQSAEQFEIMFNKDKFNALPDKMKALIESAVEAASADMWWKSVDRYSKDYIELQTKDNVKMYKTPDAVLQKQLDIFDEVMEKYSAKNPLFKEVIESQKAFAKRAVSWYLDTMVHPRMAYNHYFGAKKAAPAKAPAKK
;
A
#
# COMPACT_ATOMS: atom_id res chain seq x y z
N MET A 1 -33.91 75.82 64.44
CA MET A 1 -32.53 75.82 64.98
C MET A 1 -31.89 74.50 64.54
N LYS A 2 -30.95 74.57 63.62
CA LYS A 2 -29.76 73.78 63.30
C LYS A 2 -29.48 73.85 61.76
N GLU A 3 -28.34 74.44 61.51
CA GLU A 3 -27.77 74.80 60.26
C GLU A 3 -27.44 73.58 59.39
N LYS A 4 -27.73 73.62 58.08
CA LYS A 4 -27.19 72.74 57.03
C LYS A 4 -25.88 73.32 56.53
N LYS A 5 -24.77 72.64 56.82
CA LYS A 5 -23.48 72.90 56.14
C LYS A 5 -23.50 72.25 54.75
N MET A 6 -23.30 73.11 53.74
CA MET A 6 -23.03 72.67 52.37
C MET A 6 -21.58 72.19 52.25
N VAL A 7 -21.37 71.01 51.76
CA VAL A 7 -20.07 70.51 51.31
C VAL A 7 -19.90 70.87 49.84
N GLN A 8 -18.92 71.73 49.57
CA GLN A 8 -18.48 72.04 48.19
C GLN A 8 -17.62 70.85 47.67
N GLU A 9 -18.10 70.20 46.63
CA GLU A 9 -17.31 69.24 45.84
C GLU A 9 -16.38 70.03 44.89
N ASN A 10 -15.06 69.86 45.14
CA ASN A 10 -14.00 70.44 44.34
C ASN A 10 -13.69 69.50 43.16
N THR A 11 -14.33 69.68 42.02
CA THR A 11 -14.03 68.98 40.78
C THR A 11 -12.76 69.56 40.16
N LYS A 12 -11.61 68.88 40.38
CA LYS A 12 -10.38 69.17 39.63
C LYS A 12 -10.55 68.68 38.19
N GLN A 13 -10.62 69.63 37.26
CA GLN A 13 -10.52 69.37 35.82
C GLN A 13 -9.15 68.78 35.49
N VAL A 14 -9.11 67.49 35.07
CA VAL A 14 -7.91 66.84 34.60
C VAL A 14 -7.63 67.34 33.15
N SER A 15 -6.52 68.05 32.97
CA SER A 15 -6.10 68.61 31.68
C SER A 15 -5.86 67.50 30.66
N ARG A 16 -6.29 67.67 29.42
CA ARG A 16 -6.04 66.77 28.28
C ARG A 16 -4.56 66.39 28.11
N ARG A 17 -3.62 67.21 28.56
CA ARG A 17 -2.19 66.95 28.53
C ARG A 17 -1.72 65.88 29.57
N SER A 18 -2.39 65.75 30.70
CA SER A 18 -2.04 64.73 31.72
C SER A 18 -2.55 63.32 31.33
N VAL A 19 -3.66 63.25 30.57
CA VAL A 19 -4.16 62.00 30.02
C VAL A 19 -3.24 61.43 28.92
N LEU A 20 -2.67 62.30 28.09
CA LEU A 20 -1.72 61.88 27.02
C LEU A 20 -0.37 61.45 27.56
N LYS A 21 0.10 61.99 28.68
CA LYS A 21 1.32 61.51 29.35
C LYS A 21 1.14 60.17 30.09
N GLY A 22 -0.04 59.90 30.62
CA GLY A 22 -0.37 58.58 31.21
C GLY A 22 -0.53 57.49 30.19
N ALA A 23 -1.07 57.79 29.00
CA ALA A 23 -1.20 56.84 27.89
C ALA A 23 0.15 56.47 27.26
N ALA A 24 1.13 57.39 27.24
CA ALA A 24 2.47 57.10 26.69
C ALA A 24 3.31 56.17 27.59
N VAL A 25 3.08 56.19 28.92
CA VAL A 25 3.78 55.26 29.87
C VAL A 25 3.14 53.87 29.86
N LEU A 26 1.84 53.77 29.63
CA LEU A 26 1.16 52.48 29.46
C LEU A 26 1.45 51.82 28.09
N ALA A 27 1.71 52.60 27.03
CA ALA A 27 2.10 52.05 25.74
C ALA A 27 3.54 51.48 25.73
N GLY A 28 4.44 51.98 26.61
CA GLY A 28 5.81 51.46 26.75
C GLY A 28 5.94 50.18 27.55
N ALA A 29 4.97 49.85 28.44
CA ALA A 29 4.98 48.61 29.23
C ALA A 29 4.22 47.44 28.57
N ALA A 30 3.47 47.71 27.49
CA ALA A 30 2.69 46.68 26.78
C ALA A 30 3.46 45.99 25.64
N THR A 31 4.75 46.35 25.42
CA THR A 31 5.57 45.73 24.38
C THR A 31 6.44 44.55 24.87
N LEU A 32 6.34 44.22 26.16
CA LEU A 32 7.04 43.04 26.71
C LEU A 32 6.00 42.02 27.17
N GLY A 33 5.42 41.27 26.24
CA GLY A 33 4.64 40.09 26.61
C GLY A 33 3.44 39.69 25.76
N PHE A 34 3.25 40.24 24.60
CA PHE A 34 2.37 39.54 23.64
C PHE A 34 3.18 38.38 23.01
N PRO A 35 2.73 37.13 23.20
CA PRO A 35 3.26 36.11 22.32
C PRO A 35 3.08 36.59 20.89
N ALA A 36 4.17 36.64 20.11
CA ALA A 36 4.08 36.90 18.69
C ALA A 36 2.99 35.95 18.19
N ILE A 37 1.88 36.49 17.68
CA ILE A 37 0.91 35.71 16.92
C ILE A 37 1.73 35.24 15.73
N LEU A 38 2.32 34.02 15.83
CA LEU A 38 2.83 33.30 14.69
C LEU A 38 1.68 33.34 13.69
N LYS A 39 1.85 34.07 12.58
CA LYS A 39 0.91 34.01 11.46
C LYS A 39 0.67 32.54 11.24
N ALA A 40 -0.54 32.06 11.51
CA ALA A 40 -0.94 30.72 11.16
C ALA A 40 -0.68 30.61 9.64
N GLN A 41 0.38 29.92 9.27
CA GLN A 41 0.55 29.53 7.87
C GLN A 41 -0.72 28.77 7.52
N GLY A 42 -1.40 29.16 6.46
CA GLY A 42 -2.58 28.46 5.99
C GLY A 42 -2.24 26.97 5.75
N PRO A 43 -3.24 26.11 5.64
CA PRO A 43 -3.00 24.68 5.49
C PRO A 43 -2.08 24.41 4.28
N ILE A 44 -1.11 23.51 4.48
CA ILE A 44 -0.26 23.00 3.41
C ILE A 44 -1.14 22.10 2.55
N SER A 45 -1.18 22.36 1.24
CA SER A 45 -1.92 21.53 0.29
C SER A 45 -0.95 20.74 -0.58
N MET A 46 -1.22 19.43 -0.74
CA MET A 46 -0.44 18.54 -1.59
C MET A 46 -1.33 17.87 -2.62
N ARG A 47 -0.88 17.86 -3.86
CA ARG A 47 -1.55 17.22 -4.99
C ARG A 47 -0.89 15.89 -5.30
N TRP A 48 -1.65 14.83 -5.17
CA TRP A 48 -1.22 13.45 -5.36
C TRP A 48 -1.98 12.77 -6.49
N GLN A 49 -1.43 11.68 -6.98
CA GLN A 49 -2.11 10.74 -7.85
C GLN A 49 -1.87 9.32 -7.37
N SER A 50 -2.90 8.47 -7.46
CA SER A 50 -2.73 7.02 -7.32
C SER A 50 -2.49 6.37 -8.67
N THR A 51 -1.95 5.14 -8.67
CA THR A 51 -1.81 4.32 -9.90
C THR A 51 -3.07 3.52 -10.23
N TRP A 52 -4.20 3.79 -9.55
CA TRP A 52 -5.42 3.00 -9.58
C TRP A 52 -6.58 3.73 -10.26
N PRO A 53 -7.43 3.01 -11.04
CA PRO A 53 -8.70 3.55 -11.51
C PRO A 53 -9.62 3.96 -10.36
N THR A 54 -10.49 4.95 -10.58
CA THR A 54 -11.40 5.48 -9.55
C THR A 54 -12.26 4.41 -8.87
N LYS A 55 -12.67 3.37 -9.61
CA LYS A 55 -13.53 2.29 -9.11
C LYS A 55 -12.77 1.19 -8.33
N ASP A 56 -11.42 1.20 -8.37
CA ASP A 56 -10.62 0.20 -7.68
C ASP A 56 -10.57 0.45 -6.17
N ILE A 57 -10.69 -0.61 -5.36
CA ILE A 57 -10.53 -0.53 -3.90
C ILE A 57 -9.15 0.05 -3.51
N PHE A 58 -8.16 -0.09 -4.36
CA PHE A 58 -6.83 0.48 -4.13
C PHE A 58 -6.83 2.00 -4.18
N HIS A 59 -7.69 2.62 -5.01
CA HIS A 59 -7.89 4.06 -4.97
C HIS A 59 -8.60 4.48 -3.67
N GLU A 60 -9.55 3.68 -3.18
CA GLU A 60 -10.18 3.89 -1.87
C GLU A 60 -9.13 3.88 -0.74
N PHE A 61 -8.17 2.93 -0.75
CA PHE A 61 -7.07 2.91 0.24
C PHE A 61 -6.19 4.15 0.18
N ALA A 62 -5.93 4.69 -1.01
CA ALA A 62 -5.20 5.95 -1.15
C ALA A 62 -5.96 7.15 -0.55
N LEU A 63 -7.28 7.20 -0.75
CA LEU A 63 -8.16 8.20 -0.14
C LEU A 63 -8.25 8.04 1.38
N ASP A 64 -8.32 6.82 1.89
CA ASP A 64 -8.31 6.52 3.33
C ASP A 64 -7.03 7.00 4.01
N PHE A 65 -5.86 6.78 3.38
CA PHE A 65 -4.60 7.31 3.87
C PHE A 65 -4.60 8.84 3.91
N ALA A 66 -4.98 9.48 2.81
CA ALA A 66 -5.06 10.95 2.73
C ALA A 66 -6.00 11.52 3.81
N LYS A 67 -7.17 10.89 4.00
CA LYS A 67 -8.11 11.26 5.06
C LYS A 67 -7.48 11.16 6.45
N LYS A 68 -6.78 10.05 6.76
CA LYS A 68 -6.10 9.88 8.06
C LYS A 68 -5.07 10.98 8.31
N VAL A 69 -4.26 11.32 7.31
CA VAL A 69 -3.29 12.43 7.43
C VAL A 69 -4.00 13.76 7.66
N ASN A 70 -5.04 14.05 6.88
CA ASN A 70 -5.81 15.29 7.01
C ASN A 70 -6.45 15.42 8.40
N ASP A 71 -7.04 14.33 8.93
CA ASP A 71 -7.67 14.30 10.25
C ASP A 71 -6.62 14.43 11.37
N MET A 72 -5.52 13.66 11.31
CA MET A 72 -4.47 13.67 12.34
C MET A 72 -3.72 15.01 12.43
N THR A 73 -3.63 15.74 11.31
CA THR A 73 -3.02 17.07 11.27
C THR A 73 -4.00 18.19 11.62
N GLY A 74 -5.27 17.86 11.93
CA GLY A 74 -6.31 18.86 12.18
C GLY A 74 -6.65 19.72 10.97
N GLY A 75 -6.30 19.26 9.76
CA GLY A 75 -6.48 19.98 8.50
C GLY A 75 -5.31 20.91 8.15
N ASP A 76 -4.22 20.93 8.92
CA ASP A 76 -3.02 21.72 8.61
C ASP A 76 -2.26 21.17 7.38
N LEU A 77 -2.41 19.86 7.09
CA LEU A 77 -1.96 19.23 5.85
C LEU A 77 -3.17 18.65 5.11
N LYS A 78 -3.37 19.06 3.86
CA LYS A 78 -4.43 18.54 2.98
C LYS A 78 -3.82 17.83 1.81
N ILE A 79 -4.10 16.55 1.68
CA ILE A 79 -3.70 15.71 0.55
C ILE A 79 -4.93 15.48 -0.33
N GLU A 80 -4.87 15.96 -1.58
CA GLU A 80 -5.83 15.65 -2.63
C GLU A 80 -5.28 14.51 -3.48
N VAL A 81 -6.02 13.40 -3.61
CA VAL A 81 -5.59 12.23 -4.38
C VAL A 81 -6.43 12.09 -5.66
N LEU A 82 -5.76 12.20 -6.79
CA LEU A 82 -6.34 11.99 -8.11
C LEU A 82 -6.22 10.53 -8.54
N PRO A 83 -7.14 9.99 -9.36
CA PRO A 83 -7.03 8.64 -9.90
C PRO A 83 -5.95 8.54 -10.98
N ALA A 84 -5.59 7.32 -11.37
CA ALA A 84 -4.66 7.01 -12.43
C ALA A 84 -5.01 7.73 -13.74
N GLY A 85 -4.00 8.30 -14.39
CA GLY A 85 -4.17 8.99 -15.67
C GLY A 85 -4.66 10.44 -15.59
N ALA A 86 -4.99 10.94 -14.39
CA ALA A 86 -5.45 12.33 -14.26
C ALA A 86 -4.34 13.36 -14.54
N VAL A 87 -3.09 13.03 -14.21
CA VAL A 87 -1.92 13.88 -14.48
C VAL A 87 -0.91 13.14 -15.36
N VAL A 88 -0.57 11.88 -15.01
CA VAL A 88 0.38 11.04 -15.74
C VAL A 88 -0.12 9.61 -15.84
N PRO A 89 0.31 8.82 -16.87
CA PRO A 89 0.09 7.37 -16.89
C PRO A 89 0.59 6.70 -15.61
N ALA A 90 -0.05 5.60 -15.18
CA ALA A 90 0.21 4.94 -13.90
C ALA A 90 1.70 4.59 -13.68
N PHE A 91 2.40 4.06 -14.69
CA PHE A 91 3.82 3.70 -14.59
C PHE A 91 4.78 4.89 -14.54
N ASN A 92 4.29 6.11 -14.79
CA ASN A 92 5.09 7.33 -14.75
C ASN A 92 4.97 8.07 -13.40
N LEU A 93 4.27 7.49 -12.41
CA LEU A 93 4.02 8.15 -11.13
C LEU A 93 5.33 8.52 -10.40
N LEU A 94 6.31 7.60 -10.33
CA LEU A 94 7.60 7.86 -9.68
C LEU A 94 8.31 9.08 -10.31
N ASP A 95 8.32 9.19 -11.63
CA ASP A 95 8.95 10.33 -12.32
C ASP A 95 8.24 11.64 -12.02
N ALA A 96 6.91 11.62 -11.99
CA ALA A 96 6.11 12.80 -11.71
C ALA A 96 6.33 13.31 -10.28
N VAL A 97 6.39 12.39 -9.30
CA VAL A 97 6.68 12.74 -7.90
C VAL A 97 8.13 13.19 -7.74
N SER A 98 9.08 12.47 -8.31
CA SER A 98 10.51 12.81 -8.22
C SER A 98 10.81 14.20 -8.81
N LYS A 99 10.16 14.57 -9.91
CA LYS A 99 10.31 15.89 -10.57
C LYS A 99 9.47 17.01 -9.92
N GLY A 100 8.63 16.70 -8.94
CA GLY A 100 7.75 17.67 -8.27
C GLY A 100 6.53 18.09 -9.10
N THR A 101 6.19 17.40 -10.19
CA THR A 101 4.93 17.59 -10.94
C THR A 101 3.74 17.20 -10.06
N LEU A 102 3.93 16.21 -9.20
CA LEU A 102 3.05 15.81 -8.11
C LEU A 102 3.84 15.92 -6.80
N ASP A 103 3.17 16.30 -5.72
CA ASP A 103 3.78 16.39 -4.39
C ASP A 103 3.97 15.01 -3.75
N GLY A 104 3.21 14.03 -4.18
CA GLY A 104 3.30 12.65 -3.75
C GLY A 104 2.40 11.71 -4.55
N GLY A 105 2.35 10.46 -4.13
CA GLY A 105 1.59 9.45 -4.83
C GLY A 105 1.36 8.17 -4.03
N HIS A 106 0.44 7.36 -4.53
CA HIS A 106 0.12 6.05 -3.99
C HIS A 106 0.19 5.00 -5.10
N GLY A 107 1.04 4.00 -4.91
CA GLY A 107 1.28 2.97 -5.91
C GLY A 107 1.86 1.68 -5.33
N VAL A 108 2.68 1.01 -6.11
CA VAL A 108 3.43 -0.20 -5.71
C VAL A 108 4.84 -0.15 -6.28
N LEU A 109 5.81 -0.62 -5.51
CA LEU A 109 7.22 -0.60 -5.88
C LEU A 109 7.53 -1.45 -7.13
N VAL A 110 6.76 -2.50 -7.36
CA VAL A 110 6.93 -3.39 -8.52
C VAL A 110 6.71 -2.69 -9.86
N TYR A 111 5.97 -1.58 -9.89
CA TYR A 111 5.78 -0.76 -11.11
C TYR A 111 7.05 -0.01 -11.53
N HIS A 112 8.04 0.08 -10.65
CA HIS A 112 9.32 0.76 -10.91
C HIS A 112 10.42 -0.22 -11.36
N TYR A 113 10.09 -1.51 -11.58
CA TYR A 113 11.01 -2.57 -11.98
C TYR A 113 11.92 -2.20 -13.16
N GLY A 114 11.37 -1.56 -14.19
CA GLY A 114 12.14 -1.14 -15.37
C GLY A 114 13.19 -0.05 -15.10
N LYS A 115 13.09 0.67 -13.97
CA LYS A 115 14.07 1.70 -13.57
C LYS A 115 15.19 1.12 -12.70
N GLN A 116 14.80 0.30 -11.73
CA GLN A 116 15.71 -0.42 -10.85
C GLN A 116 15.04 -1.71 -10.39
N ASN A 117 15.55 -2.85 -10.87
CA ASN A 117 14.93 -4.14 -10.62
C ASN A 117 14.88 -4.55 -9.14
N ALA A 118 15.76 -3.99 -8.29
CA ALA A 118 15.71 -4.23 -6.85
C ALA A 118 14.44 -3.71 -6.19
N LEU A 119 13.78 -2.66 -6.75
CA LEU A 119 12.50 -2.14 -6.23
C LEU A 119 11.38 -3.20 -6.25
N ALA A 120 11.42 -4.12 -7.23
CA ALA A 120 10.43 -5.17 -7.31
C ALA A 120 10.52 -6.20 -6.16
N LEU A 121 11.62 -6.26 -5.42
CA LEU A 121 11.79 -7.17 -4.29
C LEU A 121 10.90 -6.82 -3.07
N TRP A 122 10.23 -5.67 -3.09
CA TRP A 122 9.20 -5.32 -2.11
C TRP A 122 7.79 -5.83 -2.50
N GLY A 123 7.68 -6.82 -3.41
CA GLY A 123 6.38 -7.37 -3.77
C GLY A 123 6.42 -8.55 -4.73
N SER A 124 7.25 -8.47 -5.77
CA SER A 124 7.25 -9.42 -6.88
C SER A 124 8.21 -10.58 -6.65
N SER A 125 7.95 -11.43 -5.64
CA SER A 125 8.81 -12.58 -5.33
C SER A 125 8.11 -13.57 -4.38
N PRO A 126 8.67 -14.79 -4.21
CA PRO A 126 8.28 -15.72 -3.14
C PRO A 126 8.63 -15.22 -1.73
N ALA A 127 9.39 -14.12 -1.62
CA ALA A 127 9.82 -13.48 -0.38
C ALA A 127 10.39 -14.46 0.68
N PHE A 128 10.99 -15.57 0.23
CA PHE A 128 11.59 -16.62 1.08
C PHE A 128 10.60 -17.20 2.11
N GLY A 129 9.31 -17.25 1.76
CA GLY A 129 8.24 -17.74 2.62
C GLY A 129 7.64 -16.70 3.58
N MET A 130 8.14 -15.47 3.56
CA MET A 130 7.49 -14.37 4.29
C MET A 130 6.14 -14.03 3.64
N ASP A 131 5.15 -13.74 4.46
CA ASP A 131 3.96 -13.01 4.03
C ASP A 131 4.21 -11.49 4.00
N ALA A 132 3.23 -10.72 3.57
CA ALA A 132 3.37 -9.28 3.44
C ALA A 132 3.58 -8.55 4.79
N ASN A 133 3.03 -9.07 5.91
CA ASN A 133 3.28 -8.52 7.24
C ASN A 133 4.73 -8.77 7.68
N MET A 134 5.26 -9.96 7.39
CA MET A 134 6.66 -10.28 7.67
C MET A 134 7.60 -9.43 6.81
N LEU A 135 7.25 -9.17 5.55
CA LEU A 135 8.04 -8.31 4.68
C LEU A 135 8.01 -6.84 5.14
N LEU A 136 6.87 -6.33 5.63
CA LEU A 136 6.79 -5.02 6.29
C LEU A 136 7.61 -4.97 7.58
N SER A 137 7.61 -6.06 8.36
CA SER A 137 8.45 -6.19 9.55
C SER A 137 9.94 -6.17 9.20
N TRP A 138 10.36 -6.88 8.13
CA TRP A 138 11.72 -6.77 7.61
C TRP A 138 12.03 -5.33 7.17
N HIS A 139 11.11 -4.69 6.45
CA HIS A 139 11.31 -3.31 6.02
C HIS A 139 11.56 -2.37 7.21
N LYS A 140 10.76 -2.49 8.27
CA LYS A 140 10.83 -1.60 9.45
C LYS A 140 12.01 -1.94 10.38
N TYR A 141 12.26 -3.22 10.65
CA TYR A 141 13.18 -3.70 11.69
C TYR A 141 14.35 -4.54 11.17
N GLY A 142 14.32 -4.94 9.91
CA GLY A 142 15.35 -5.78 9.28
C GLY A 142 16.29 -5.04 8.33
N GLY A 143 16.24 -3.70 8.32
CA GLY A 143 17.12 -2.87 7.47
C GLY A 143 16.50 -2.47 6.13
N GLY A 144 15.30 -2.94 5.80
CA GLY A 144 14.64 -2.66 4.52
C GLY A 144 14.42 -1.17 4.25
N LYS A 145 14.12 -0.34 5.28
CA LYS A 145 13.94 1.12 5.11
C LYS A 145 15.20 1.80 4.55
N ALA A 146 16.36 1.47 5.10
CA ALA A 146 17.64 2.03 4.63
C ALA A 146 18.01 1.52 3.22
N LEU A 147 17.75 0.23 2.95
CA LEU A 147 17.98 -0.37 1.63
C LEU A 147 17.08 0.25 0.57
N LEU A 148 15.79 0.49 0.86
CA LEU A 148 14.88 1.12 -0.08
C LEU A 148 15.35 2.53 -0.47
N GLN A 149 15.75 3.34 0.52
CA GLN A 149 16.28 4.68 0.23
C GLN A 149 17.56 4.60 -0.61
N LYS A 150 18.47 3.67 -0.31
CA LYS A 150 19.69 3.44 -1.09
C LYS A 150 19.38 3.04 -2.55
N VAL A 151 18.32 2.23 -2.76
CA VAL A 151 17.88 1.84 -4.09
C VAL A 151 17.31 3.05 -4.85
N TYR A 152 16.49 3.89 -4.23
CA TYR A 152 15.99 5.13 -4.83
C TYR A 152 17.11 6.13 -5.14
N ASP A 153 18.05 6.32 -4.23
CA ASP A 153 19.18 7.22 -4.42
C ASP A 153 20.06 6.77 -5.60
N SER A 154 20.18 5.44 -5.86
CA SER A 154 20.96 4.88 -6.96
C SER A 154 20.44 5.26 -8.36
N ILE A 155 19.19 5.65 -8.46
CA ILE A 155 18.54 6.11 -9.70
C ILE A 155 18.24 7.61 -9.70
N GLY A 156 18.75 8.34 -8.70
CA GLY A 156 18.53 9.77 -8.56
C GLY A 156 17.06 10.16 -8.31
N ALA A 157 16.25 9.25 -7.75
CA ALA A 157 14.85 9.54 -7.45
C ALA A 157 14.74 10.43 -6.21
N ASN A 158 14.18 11.64 -6.39
CA ASN A 158 13.96 12.60 -5.32
C ASN A 158 12.66 12.33 -4.56
N VAL A 159 12.60 11.16 -3.87
CA VAL A 159 11.42 10.69 -3.13
C VAL A 159 11.77 10.20 -1.73
N VAL A 160 10.79 10.31 -0.82
CA VAL A 160 10.70 9.58 0.44
C VAL A 160 9.56 8.61 0.32
N SER A 161 9.82 7.33 0.59
CA SER A 161 8.88 6.23 0.36
C SER A 161 8.57 5.48 1.64
N PHE A 162 7.29 5.13 1.81
CA PHE A 162 6.76 4.35 2.91
C PHE A 162 5.96 3.17 2.35
N PRO A 163 6.55 1.97 2.30
CA PRO A 163 5.78 0.74 2.11
C PRO A 163 4.77 0.56 3.23
N TYR A 164 3.53 0.21 2.87
CA TYR A 164 2.45 0.04 3.84
C TYR A 164 1.37 -0.92 3.33
N GLY A 165 0.48 -1.33 4.23
CA GLY A 165 -0.69 -2.11 3.87
C GLY A 165 -0.32 -3.48 3.32
N PRO A 166 -0.24 -4.52 4.16
CA PRO A 166 0.08 -5.87 3.69
C PRO A 166 -1.02 -6.36 2.77
N MET A 167 -0.65 -6.75 1.55
CA MET A 167 -1.58 -7.40 0.63
C MET A 167 -1.69 -8.89 0.95
N ALA A 168 -2.85 -9.49 0.70
CA ALA A 168 -2.97 -10.93 0.68
C ALA A 168 -2.11 -11.52 -0.45
N THR A 169 -1.68 -12.78 -0.29
CA THR A 169 -1.00 -13.50 -1.38
C THR A 169 -1.84 -13.44 -2.65
N GLN A 170 -1.23 -12.97 -3.73
CA GLN A 170 -1.94 -12.81 -4.99
C GLN A 170 -2.27 -14.17 -5.63
N PRO A 171 -3.44 -14.30 -6.25
CA PRO A 171 -3.81 -15.46 -7.02
C PRO A 171 -2.93 -15.59 -8.27
N LEU A 172 -2.81 -16.81 -8.81
CA LEU A 172 -2.14 -17.00 -10.11
C LEU A 172 -2.82 -16.18 -11.22
N GLY A 173 -4.12 -15.95 -11.10
CA GLY A 173 -4.85 -15.01 -11.94
C GLY A 173 -6.02 -15.62 -12.71
N TRP A 174 -6.44 -14.88 -13.71
CA TRP A 174 -7.62 -15.11 -14.55
C TRP A 174 -7.24 -15.68 -15.90
N PHE A 175 -8.03 -16.64 -16.38
CA PHE A 175 -7.78 -17.33 -17.67
C PHE A 175 -9.06 -17.39 -18.51
N LYS A 176 -8.93 -17.14 -19.81
CA LYS A 176 -10.10 -17.12 -20.72
C LYS A 176 -10.57 -18.51 -21.13
N LYS A 177 -9.66 -19.45 -21.37
CA LYS A 177 -9.98 -20.70 -22.08
C LYS A 177 -10.04 -21.92 -21.15
N LYS A 178 -8.99 -22.14 -20.35
CA LYS A 178 -8.85 -23.32 -19.47
C LYS A 178 -8.00 -22.98 -18.25
N PRO A 179 -8.17 -23.70 -17.11
CA PRO A 179 -7.26 -23.57 -16.01
C PRO A 179 -5.87 -24.13 -16.37
N ILE A 180 -4.85 -23.64 -15.67
CA ILE A 180 -3.50 -24.17 -15.73
C ILE A 180 -3.47 -25.49 -14.94
N SER A 181 -3.16 -26.59 -15.60
CA SER A 181 -3.06 -27.94 -15.00
C SER A 181 -1.63 -28.46 -14.89
N LYS A 182 -0.71 -27.89 -15.68
CA LYS A 182 0.72 -28.25 -15.71
C LYS A 182 1.55 -27.07 -16.21
N VAL A 183 2.86 -27.13 -16.02
CA VAL A 183 3.81 -26.09 -16.45
C VAL A 183 3.71 -25.78 -17.93
N ASP A 184 3.56 -26.82 -18.76
CA ASP A 184 3.48 -26.63 -20.25
C ASP A 184 2.26 -25.81 -20.71
N ASP A 185 1.23 -25.63 -19.88
CA ASP A 185 0.07 -24.83 -20.22
C ASP A 185 0.39 -23.33 -20.31
N PHE A 186 1.56 -22.89 -19.84
CA PHE A 186 2.05 -21.53 -20.01
C PHE A 186 2.71 -21.27 -21.38
N LYS A 187 3.13 -22.29 -22.12
CA LYS A 187 3.85 -22.12 -23.38
C LYS A 187 3.03 -21.34 -24.40
N GLY A 188 3.55 -20.17 -24.79
CA GLY A 188 2.91 -19.25 -25.74
C GLY A 188 1.67 -18.52 -25.21
N LEU A 189 1.31 -18.68 -23.93
CA LEU A 189 0.19 -17.99 -23.31
C LEU A 189 0.49 -16.48 -23.26
N LYS A 190 -0.39 -15.66 -23.84
CA LYS A 190 -0.32 -14.20 -23.73
C LYS A 190 -0.78 -13.79 -22.36
N PHE A 191 0.17 -13.46 -21.49
CA PHE A 191 -0.11 -13.25 -20.07
C PHE A 191 0.32 -11.87 -19.59
N ARG A 192 -0.53 -11.21 -18.81
CA ARG A 192 -0.16 -9.94 -18.17
C ARG A 192 0.39 -10.18 -16.76
N THR A 193 1.54 -9.61 -16.51
CA THR A 193 2.10 -9.47 -15.16
C THR A 193 3.03 -8.26 -15.09
N VAL A 194 3.61 -7.98 -13.90
CA VAL A 194 4.51 -6.86 -13.66
C VAL A 194 5.71 -7.27 -12.80
N GLY A 195 6.71 -6.40 -12.68
CA GLY A 195 7.87 -6.62 -11.82
C GLY A 195 8.72 -7.81 -12.26
N ILE A 196 9.35 -8.48 -11.31
CA ILE A 196 10.16 -9.70 -11.53
C ILE A 196 9.29 -10.86 -12.03
N SER A 197 7.99 -10.83 -11.77
CA SER A 197 7.07 -11.83 -12.29
C SER A 197 7.08 -11.92 -13.82
N ILE A 198 7.52 -10.87 -14.53
CA ILE A 198 7.79 -10.90 -15.96
C ILE A 198 8.82 -11.99 -16.30
N ASP A 199 9.94 -12.01 -15.59
CA ASP A 199 10.99 -13.04 -15.79
C ASP A 199 10.46 -14.43 -15.40
N LEU A 200 9.72 -14.53 -14.31
CA LEU A 200 9.16 -15.80 -13.83
C LEU A 200 8.19 -16.41 -14.84
N PHE A 201 7.21 -15.66 -15.33
CA PHE A 201 6.24 -16.18 -16.30
C PHE A 201 6.87 -16.38 -17.69
N THR A 202 7.87 -15.58 -18.07
CA THR A 202 8.68 -15.82 -19.27
C THR A 202 9.45 -17.14 -19.15
N GLY A 203 10.03 -17.43 -17.97
CA GLY A 203 10.69 -18.71 -17.70
C GLY A 203 9.75 -19.91 -17.71
N LEU A 204 8.46 -19.73 -17.40
CA LEU A 204 7.41 -20.74 -17.61
C LEU A 204 7.02 -20.90 -19.10
N GLY A 205 7.48 -20.04 -20.01
CA GLY A 205 7.20 -20.09 -21.44
C GLY A 205 6.06 -19.18 -21.92
N ALA A 206 5.54 -18.29 -21.07
CA ALA A 206 4.51 -17.34 -21.44
C ALA A 206 5.06 -16.16 -22.28
N ALA A 207 4.22 -15.62 -23.17
CA ALA A 207 4.45 -14.34 -23.85
C ALA A 207 3.89 -13.21 -22.96
N VAL A 208 4.79 -12.54 -22.23
CA VAL A 208 4.41 -11.61 -21.15
C VAL A 208 4.30 -10.17 -21.65
N ASN A 209 3.25 -9.47 -21.21
CA ASN A 209 3.06 -8.04 -21.40
C ASN A 209 2.78 -7.36 -20.06
N ALA A 210 3.44 -6.23 -19.79
CA ALA A 210 3.16 -5.39 -18.63
C ALA A 210 2.13 -4.32 -18.96
N LEU A 211 1.00 -4.31 -18.26
CA LEU A 211 -0.06 -3.30 -18.38
C LEU A 211 -0.48 -2.82 -17.00
N PRO A 212 -0.80 -1.52 -16.84
CA PRO A 212 -1.40 -1.03 -15.59
C PRO A 212 -2.81 -1.60 -15.41
N GLY A 213 -3.29 -1.66 -14.15
CA GLY A 213 -4.53 -2.34 -13.78
C GLY A 213 -5.76 -1.97 -14.62
N GLY A 214 -5.94 -0.68 -14.92
CA GLY A 214 -7.08 -0.20 -15.72
C GLY A 214 -7.11 -0.65 -17.18
N GLU A 215 -5.99 -1.17 -17.71
CA GLU A 215 -5.87 -1.59 -19.11
C GLU A 215 -6.03 -3.12 -19.29
N ILE A 216 -6.04 -3.89 -18.21
CA ILE A 216 -6.01 -5.36 -18.27
C ILE A 216 -7.33 -5.92 -18.82
N VAL A 217 -8.47 -5.54 -18.24
CA VAL A 217 -9.78 -6.05 -18.66
C VAL A 217 -10.09 -5.69 -20.12
N PRO A 218 -9.86 -4.46 -20.59
CA PRO A 218 -9.97 -4.15 -22.02
C PRO A 218 -9.06 -4.99 -22.92
N ALA A 219 -7.84 -5.34 -22.48
CA ALA A 219 -6.92 -6.17 -23.24
C ALA A 219 -7.37 -7.65 -23.30
N LEU A 220 -7.90 -8.17 -22.17
CA LEU A 220 -8.53 -9.50 -22.13
C LEU A 220 -9.75 -9.56 -23.04
N ASP A 221 -10.63 -8.58 -23.00
CA ASP A 221 -11.86 -8.53 -23.79
C ASP A 221 -11.55 -8.58 -25.30
N ARG A 222 -10.61 -7.77 -25.76
CA ARG A 222 -10.15 -7.73 -27.17
C ARG A 222 -9.32 -8.93 -27.60
N GLY A 223 -9.00 -9.88 -26.71
CA GLY A 223 -8.19 -11.06 -27.04
C GLY A 223 -6.69 -10.78 -27.21
N LEU A 224 -6.21 -9.63 -26.75
CA LEU A 224 -4.78 -9.32 -26.70
C LEU A 224 -4.06 -10.13 -25.61
N LEU A 225 -4.79 -10.61 -24.61
CA LEU A 225 -4.34 -11.47 -23.54
C LEU A 225 -5.19 -12.76 -23.48
N ASP A 226 -4.57 -13.87 -23.11
CA ASP A 226 -5.22 -15.15 -22.80
C ASP A 226 -5.47 -15.31 -21.30
N GLY A 227 -4.70 -14.60 -20.48
CA GLY A 227 -4.81 -14.56 -19.03
C GLY A 227 -4.07 -13.36 -18.43
N ALA A 228 -4.39 -13.06 -17.18
CA ALA A 228 -3.75 -11.99 -16.43
C ALA A 228 -3.88 -12.25 -14.92
N GLU A 229 -2.87 -11.88 -14.16
CA GLU A 229 -3.01 -11.62 -12.73
C GLU A 229 -3.32 -10.14 -12.49
N PHE A 230 -3.91 -9.83 -11.34
CA PHE A 230 -3.90 -8.46 -10.85
C PHE A 230 -3.68 -8.44 -9.34
N ASN A 231 -4.72 -8.76 -8.49
CA ASN A 231 -4.40 -8.77 -7.07
C ASN A 231 -5.32 -9.62 -6.18
N ASN A 232 -6.63 -9.33 -6.14
CA ASN A 232 -7.55 -9.93 -5.16
C ASN A 232 -9.00 -9.90 -5.64
N ALA A 233 -9.86 -10.63 -4.91
CA ALA A 233 -11.26 -10.80 -5.27
C ALA A 233 -12.04 -9.47 -5.41
N SER A 234 -11.77 -8.47 -4.56
CA SER A 234 -12.49 -7.20 -4.60
C SER A 234 -12.02 -6.30 -5.73
N SER A 235 -10.70 -6.09 -5.85
CA SER A 235 -10.13 -5.27 -6.92
C SER A 235 -10.46 -5.84 -8.29
N ASP A 236 -10.23 -7.14 -8.49
CA ASP A 236 -10.46 -7.83 -9.75
C ASP A 236 -11.94 -7.76 -10.14
N ARG A 237 -12.85 -7.97 -9.18
CA ARG A 237 -14.28 -7.86 -9.40
C ARG A 237 -14.72 -6.45 -9.78
N LEU A 238 -14.27 -5.44 -9.05
CA LEU A 238 -14.58 -4.02 -9.31
C LEU A 238 -14.05 -3.56 -10.67
N LEU A 239 -12.93 -4.10 -11.13
CA LEU A 239 -12.37 -3.80 -12.45
C LEU A 239 -13.13 -4.49 -13.59
N GLY A 240 -13.92 -5.54 -13.31
CA GLY A 240 -14.73 -6.25 -14.29
C GLY A 240 -14.07 -7.51 -14.86
N PHE A 241 -13.07 -8.10 -14.18
CA PHE A 241 -12.50 -9.38 -14.63
C PHE A 241 -13.54 -10.49 -14.82
N PRO A 242 -14.56 -10.63 -13.92
CA PRO A 242 -15.58 -11.65 -14.10
C PRO A 242 -16.42 -11.52 -15.37
N ASP A 243 -16.47 -10.34 -15.98
CA ASP A 243 -17.24 -10.12 -17.21
C ASP A 243 -16.55 -10.74 -18.42
N VAL A 244 -15.22 -10.85 -18.39
CA VAL A 244 -14.41 -11.31 -19.52
C VAL A 244 -13.73 -12.68 -19.28
N CYS A 245 -13.61 -13.13 -18.04
CA CYS A 245 -13.01 -14.40 -17.63
C CYS A 245 -13.86 -15.10 -16.57
N LYS A 246 -13.97 -16.45 -16.64
CA LYS A 246 -14.71 -17.25 -15.67
C LYS A 246 -13.84 -18.26 -14.92
N ILE A 247 -12.55 -18.26 -15.15
CA ILE A 247 -11.58 -19.19 -14.55
C ILE A 247 -10.61 -18.37 -13.71
N TYR A 248 -10.56 -18.65 -12.39
CA TYR A 248 -9.73 -17.97 -11.43
C TYR A 248 -8.85 -18.98 -10.68
N MET A 249 -7.53 -18.86 -10.81
CA MET A 249 -6.55 -19.74 -10.20
C MET A 249 -5.95 -19.06 -8.97
N LEU A 250 -5.97 -19.73 -7.80
CA LEU A 250 -5.88 -19.07 -6.49
C LEU A 250 -4.46 -18.87 -5.93
N GLN A 251 -3.51 -19.71 -6.22
CA GLN A 251 -2.24 -19.77 -5.50
C GLN A 251 -1.07 -19.47 -6.42
N SER A 252 -0.11 -18.66 -5.98
CA SER A 252 1.10 -18.39 -6.73
C SER A 252 2.19 -17.80 -5.84
N TYR A 253 3.45 -18.04 -6.20
CA TYR A 253 4.62 -17.42 -5.58
C TYR A 253 5.11 -16.16 -6.30
N HIS A 254 4.47 -15.76 -7.38
CA HIS A 254 4.93 -14.63 -8.18
C HIS A 254 4.89 -13.28 -7.43
N GLN A 255 3.87 -13.08 -6.59
CA GLN A 255 3.69 -11.92 -5.72
C GLN A 255 3.04 -12.36 -4.40
N SER A 256 3.81 -13.11 -3.59
CA SER A 256 3.27 -13.72 -2.37
C SER A 256 3.23 -12.76 -1.17
N ALA A 257 3.98 -11.65 -1.20
CA ALA A 257 4.18 -10.75 -0.09
C ALA A 257 4.27 -9.29 -0.54
N GLU A 258 3.30 -8.81 -1.29
CA GLU A 258 3.29 -7.43 -1.78
C GLU A 258 2.72 -6.44 -0.76
N GLN A 259 3.10 -5.18 -0.92
CA GLN A 259 2.63 -4.06 -0.14
C GLN A 259 2.50 -2.82 -1.03
N PHE A 260 1.65 -1.90 -0.63
CA PHE A 260 1.53 -0.61 -1.29
C PHE A 260 2.71 0.30 -0.96
N GLU A 261 2.79 1.37 -1.71
CA GLU A 261 3.75 2.44 -1.52
C GLU A 261 3.05 3.78 -1.42
N ILE A 262 3.38 4.52 -0.36
CA ILE A 262 3.12 5.95 -0.23
C ILE A 262 4.44 6.64 -0.51
N MET A 263 4.49 7.52 -1.51
CA MET A 263 5.68 8.31 -1.82
C MET A 263 5.39 9.81 -1.76
N PHE A 264 6.36 10.55 -1.23
CA PHE A 264 6.39 12.01 -1.25
C PHE A 264 7.55 12.49 -2.11
N ASN A 265 7.40 13.61 -2.79
CA ASN A 265 8.55 14.37 -3.26
C ASN A 265 9.43 14.72 -2.04
N LYS A 266 10.73 14.41 -2.09
CA LYS A 266 11.65 14.51 -0.95
C LYS A 266 11.81 15.94 -0.44
N ASP A 267 11.84 16.93 -1.35
CA ASP A 267 11.97 18.33 -0.95
C ASP A 267 10.72 18.81 -0.25
N LYS A 268 9.53 18.44 -0.76
CA LYS A 268 8.24 18.77 -0.15
C LYS A 268 8.09 18.11 1.22
N PHE A 269 8.47 16.85 1.36
CA PHE A 269 8.43 16.15 2.64
C PHE A 269 9.40 16.76 3.65
N ASN A 270 10.64 17.07 3.24
CA ASN A 270 11.65 17.65 4.11
C ASN A 270 11.28 19.05 4.60
N ALA A 271 10.52 19.83 3.81
CA ALA A 271 10.01 21.14 4.18
C ALA A 271 8.89 21.11 5.23
N LEU A 272 8.28 19.94 5.49
CA LEU A 272 7.25 19.80 6.53
C LEU A 272 7.84 19.95 7.94
N PRO A 273 7.08 20.54 8.90
CA PRO A 273 7.47 20.51 10.31
C PRO A 273 7.67 19.07 10.83
N ASP A 274 8.62 18.86 11.75
CA ASP A 274 8.92 17.53 12.28
C ASP A 274 7.73 16.84 12.94
N LYS A 275 6.88 17.60 13.64
CA LYS A 275 5.61 17.08 14.17
C LYS A 275 4.73 16.50 13.07
N MET A 276 4.67 17.13 11.91
CA MET A 276 3.84 16.69 10.80
C MET A 276 4.42 15.43 10.14
N LYS A 277 5.76 15.36 10.02
CA LYS A 277 6.45 14.12 9.55
C LYS A 277 6.13 12.94 10.46
N ALA A 278 6.19 13.13 11.78
CA ALA A 278 5.84 12.08 12.76
C ALA A 278 4.37 11.65 12.67
N LEU A 279 3.45 12.60 12.43
CA LEU A 279 2.04 12.29 12.21
C LEU A 279 1.83 11.50 10.91
N ILE A 280 2.56 11.81 9.84
CA ILE A 280 2.52 11.05 8.58
C ILE A 280 3.00 9.62 8.80
N GLU A 281 4.12 9.41 9.49
CA GLU A 281 4.61 8.05 9.80
C GLU A 281 3.58 7.26 10.63
N SER A 282 2.93 7.89 11.61
CA SER A 282 1.84 7.27 12.39
C SER A 282 0.61 6.98 11.52
N ALA A 283 0.27 7.86 10.58
CA ALA A 283 -0.84 7.65 9.63
C ALA A 283 -0.58 6.48 8.68
N VAL A 284 0.68 6.26 8.25
CA VAL A 284 1.09 5.09 7.45
C VAL A 284 0.81 3.80 8.22
N GLU A 285 1.18 3.73 9.50
CA GLU A 285 0.93 2.55 10.33
C GLU A 285 -0.56 2.32 10.57
N ALA A 286 -1.30 3.37 10.90
CA ALA A 286 -2.75 3.29 11.09
C ALA A 286 -3.48 2.89 9.79
N ALA A 287 -3.05 3.41 8.64
CA ALA A 287 -3.59 3.04 7.34
C ALA A 287 -3.26 1.58 6.98
N SER A 288 -2.05 1.09 7.33
CA SER A 288 -1.67 -0.32 7.13
C SER A 288 -2.60 -1.28 7.87
N ALA A 289 -2.86 -1.03 9.15
CA ALA A 289 -3.72 -1.87 9.97
C ALA A 289 -5.18 -1.84 9.47
N ASP A 290 -5.73 -0.66 9.23
CA ASP A 290 -7.10 -0.48 8.76
C ASP A 290 -7.32 -1.12 7.38
N MET A 291 -6.38 -0.91 6.46
CA MET A 291 -6.41 -1.54 5.13
C MET A 291 -6.46 -3.07 5.23
N TRP A 292 -5.63 -3.67 6.10
CA TRP A 292 -5.65 -5.12 6.27
C TRP A 292 -6.99 -5.64 6.78
N TRP A 293 -7.56 -5.00 7.79
CA TRP A 293 -8.87 -5.40 8.34
C TRP A 293 -9.99 -5.23 7.32
N LYS A 294 -10.01 -4.10 6.60
CA LYS A 294 -10.94 -3.84 5.49
C LYS A 294 -10.78 -4.87 4.38
N SER A 295 -9.55 -5.25 4.05
CA SER A 295 -9.26 -6.26 3.02
C SER A 295 -9.81 -7.63 3.39
N VAL A 296 -9.61 -8.08 4.64
CA VAL A 296 -10.13 -9.39 5.10
C VAL A 296 -11.66 -9.43 4.97
N ASP A 297 -12.36 -8.38 5.39
CA ASP A 297 -13.83 -8.29 5.27
C ASP A 297 -14.30 -8.24 3.81
N ARG A 298 -13.73 -7.33 3.01
CA ARG A 298 -14.17 -7.10 1.63
C ARG A 298 -13.79 -8.26 0.72
N TYR A 299 -12.55 -8.74 0.76
CA TYR A 299 -12.08 -9.82 -0.12
C TYR A 299 -12.82 -11.12 0.15
N SER A 300 -13.11 -11.45 1.41
CA SER A 300 -13.88 -12.66 1.75
C SER A 300 -15.31 -12.62 1.26
N LYS A 301 -15.98 -11.47 1.30
CA LYS A 301 -17.32 -11.27 0.74
C LYS A 301 -17.31 -11.41 -0.78
N ASP A 302 -16.43 -10.66 -1.44
CA ASP A 302 -16.34 -10.66 -2.90
C ASP A 302 -15.87 -12.04 -3.44
N TYR A 303 -15.02 -12.77 -2.71
CA TYR A 303 -14.63 -14.14 -3.05
C TYR A 303 -15.85 -15.07 -3.13
N ILE A 304 -16.82 -14.94 -2.23
CA ILE A 304 -18.07 -15.71 -2.27
C ILE A 304 -18.96 -15.21 -3.41
N GLU A 305 -19.05 -13.90 -3.62
CA GLU A 305 -19.87 -13.32 -4.68
C GLU A 305 -19.37 -13.67 -6.08
N LEU A 306 -18.06 -13.71 -6.31
CA LEU A 306 -17.47 -14.21 -7.55
C LEU A 306 -17.99 -15.61 -7.92
N GLN A 307 -18.16 -16.49 -6.93
CA GLN A 307 -18.63 -17.86 -7.15
C GLN A 307 -20.15 -17.93 -7.32
N THR A 308 -20.90 -17.19 -6.48
CA THR A 308 -22.36 -17.35 -6.37
C THR A 308 -23.16 -16.41 -7.29
N LYS A 309 -22.64 -15.22 -7.56
CA LYS A 309 -23.29 -14.20 -8.40
C LYS A 309 -22.67 -14.12 -9.80
N ASP A 310 -21.31 -14.15 -9.85
CA ASP A 310 -20.60 -13.94 -11.10
C ASP A 310 -20.26 -15.24 -11.84
N ASN A 311 -20.60 -16.41 -11.26
CA ASN A 311 -20.38 -17.75 -11.83
C ASN A 311 -18.92 -18.05 -12.16
N VAL A 312 -17.98 -17.52 -11.36
CA VAL A 312 -16.55 -17.76 -11.51
C VAL A 312 -16.18 -19.12 -10.92
N LYS A 313 -15.40 -19.90 -11.67
CA LYS A 313 -14.87 -21.19 -11.24
C LYS A 313 -13.48 -21.01 -10.62
N MET A 314 -13.35 -21.39 -9.34
CA MET A 314 -12.11 -21.31 -8.58
C MET A 314 -11.30 -22.59 -8.72
N TYR A 315 -10.00 -22.48 -9.01
CA TYR A 315 -9.09 -23.59 -9.12
C TYR A 315 -7.85 -23.37 -8.24
N LYS A 316 -7.32 -24.44 -7.68
CA LYS A 316 -6.01 -24.41 -7.04
C LYS A 316 -4.93 -24.60 -8.08
N THR A 317 -3.83 -23.89 -7.90
CA THR A 317 -2.63 -24.09 -8.72
C THR A 317 -1.97 -25.41 -8.34
N PRO A 318 -1.60 -26.27 -9.31
CA PRO A 318 -0.90 -27.51 -9.04
C PRO A 318 0.46 -27.28 -8.35
N ASP A 319 0.82 -28.14 -7.41
CA ASP A 319 2.09 -28.05 -6.67
C ASP A 319 3.32 -28.04 -7.60
N ALA A 320 3.27 -28.81 -8.70
CA ALA A 320 4.35 -28.80 -9.70
C ALA A 320 4.55 -27.42 -10.37
N VAL A 321 3.49 -26.65 -10.52
CA VAL A 321 3.57 -25.25 -11.04
C VAL A 321 4.17 -24.35 -9.97
N LEU A 322 3.73 -24.49 -8.73
CA LEU A 322 4.26 -23.71 -7.61
C LEU A 322 5.76 -23.99 -7.41
N GLN A 323 6.17 -25.27 -7.43
CA GLN A 323 7.58 -25.64 -7.33
C GLN A 323 8.41 -25.04 -8.48
N LYS A 324 7.90 -25.12 -9.73
CA LYS A 324 8.63 -24.53 -10.88
C LYS A 324 8.77 -23.01 -10.78
N GLN A 325 7.80 -22.32 -10.15
CA GLN A 325 7.93 -20.88 -9.88
C GLN A 325 9.11 -20.59 -8.93
N LEU A 326 9.31 -21.41 -7.89
CA LEU A 326 10.45 -21.28 -6.98
C LEU A 326 11.78 -21.55 -7.69
N ASP A 327 11.85 -22.63 -8.51
CA ASP A 327 13.06 -22.97 -9.27
C ASP A 327 13.47 -21.84 -10.22
N ILE A 328 12.51 -21.25 -10.96
CA ILE A 328 12.76 -20.12 -11.86
C ILE A 328 13.17 -18.87 -11.08
N PHE A 329 12.58 -18.64 -9.90
CA PHE A 329 12.97 -17.50 -9.09
C PHE A 329 14.42 -17.62 -8.58
N ASP A 330 14.92 -18.82 -8.30
CA ASP A 330 16.33 -19.05 -7.99
C ASP A 330 17.24 -18.63 -9.15
N GLU A 331 16.90 -19.01 -10.39
CA GLU A 331 17.60 -18.59 -11.61
C GLU A 331 17.59 -17.06 -11.79
N VAL A 332 16.44 -16.42 -11.52
CA VAL A 332 16.27 -14.95 -11.59
C VAL A 332 17.11 -14.24 -10.54
N MET A 333 17.13 -14.76 -9.29
CA MET A 333 17.96 -14.22 -8.21
C MET A 333 19.45 -14.28 -8.55
N GLU A 334 19.93 -15.40 -9.06
CA GLU A 334 21.32 -15.57 -9.48
C GLU A 334 21.68 -14.58 -10.60
N LYS A 335 20.85 -14.54 -11.66
CA LYS A 335 21.03 -13.65 -12.81
C LYS A 335 21.16 -12.17 -12.41
N TYR A 336 20.26 -11.68 -11.54
CA TYR A 336 20.24 -10.27 -11.17
C TYR A 336 21.23 -9.93 -10.06
N SER A 337 21.50 -10.83 -9.13
CA SER A 337 22.54 -10.64 -8.11
C SER A 337 23.94 -10.54 -8.71
N ALA A 338 24.20 -11.24 -9.82
CA ALA A 338 25.46 -11.13 -10.55
C ALA A 338 25.67 -9.77 -11.24
N LYS A 339 24.58 -9.07 -11.58
CA LYS A 339 24.61 -7.81 -12.37
C LYS A 339 24.31 -6.55 -11.56
N ASN A 340 23.60 -6.68 -10.45
CA ASN A 340 23.16 -5.57 -9.63
C ASN A 340 23.52 -5.81 -8.15
N PRO A 341 24.57 -5.16 -7.62
CA PRO A 341 24.99 -5.31 -6.23
C PRO A 341 23.89 -4.93 -5.22
N LEU A 342 23.05 -3.93 -5.53
CA LEU A 342 21.93 -3.55 -4.66
C LEU A 342 20.84 -4.62 -4.63
N PHE A 343 20.54 -5.26 -5.77
CA PHE A 343 19.62 -6.38 -5.80
C PHE A 343 20.12 -7.52 -4.91
N LYS A 344 21.42 -7.86 -5.01
CA LYS A 344 22.07 -8.87 -4.16
C LYS A 344 21.97 -8.51 -2.68
N GLU A 345 22.28 -7.26 -2.31
CA GLU A 345 22.23 -6.79 -0.94
C GLU A 345 20.82 -6.90 -0.33
N VAL A 346 19.79 -6.55 -1.09
CA VAL A 346 18.38 -6.70 -0.67
C VAL A 346 18.02 -8.17 -0.48
N ILE A 347 18.36 -9.04 -1.43
CA ILE A 347 18.13 -10.50 -1.35
C ILE A 347 18.79 -11.11 -0.11
N GLU A 348 20.05 -10.80 0.14
CA GLU A 348 20.80 -11.32 1.30
C GLU A 348 20.15 -10.86 2.62
N SER A 349 19.76 -9.59 2.70
CA SER A 349 19.06 -9.04 3.86
C SER A 349 17.68 -9.72 4.10
N GLN A 350 16.89 -9.88 3.04
CA GLN A 350 15.60 -10.57 3.12
C GLN A 350 15.76 -12.03 3.53
N LYS A 351 16.72 -12.77 2.94
CA LYS A 351 17.02 -14.17 3.30
C LYS A 351 17.39 -14.32 4.77
N ALA A 352 18.27 -13.44 5.28
CA ALA A 352 18.69 -13.47 6.68
C ALA A 352 17.51 -13.24 7.64
N PHE A 353 16.64 -12.29 7.32
CA PHE A 353 15.45 -12.01 8.13
C PHE A 353 14.44 -13.17 8.04
N ALA A 354 14.12 -13.64 6.84
CA ALA A 354 13.16 -14.70 6.59
C ALA A 354 13.55 -15.99 7.31
N LYS A 355 14.84 -16.37 7.27
CA LYS A 355 15.33 -17.59 7.93
C LYS A 355 14.90 -17.68 9.40
N ARG A 356 14.94 -16.58 10.15
CA ARG A 356 14.51 -16.57 11.56
C ARG A 356 13.01 -16.33 11.75
N ALA A 357 12.43 -15.38 10.98
CA ALA A 357 11.05 -14.97 11.16
C ALA A 357 10.06 -16.05 10.69
N VAL A 358 10.32 -16.65 9.53
CA VAL A 358 9.49 -17.71 8.98
C VAL A 358 9.64 -19.00 9.80
N SER A 359 10.85 -19.36 10.24
CA SER A 359 11.06 -20.53 11.12
C SER A 359 10.25 -20.39 12.40
N TRP A 360 10.37 -19.27 13.09
CA TRP A 360 9.59 -18.98 14.30
C TRP A 360 8.07 -19.09 14.04
N TYR A 361 7.59 -18.53 12.93
CA TYR A 361 6.17 -18.55 12.60
C TYR A 361 5.67 -19.97 12.33
N LEU A 362 6.40 -20.76 11.54
CA LEU A 362 6.03 -22.15 11.23
C LEU A 362 6.01 -23.04 12.49
N ASP A 363 6.92 -22.81 13.44
CA ASP A 363 6.98 -23.57 14.69
C ASP A 363 5.88 -23.18 15.69
N THR A 364 5.40 -21.93 15.64
CA THR A 364 4.42 -21.41 16.61
C THR A 364 3.00 -21.33 16.08
N MET A 365 2.80 -21.31 14.76
CA MET A 365 1.48 -21.20 14.16
C MET A 365 0.65 -22.47 14.31
N VAL A 366 -0.55 -22.34 14.87
CA VAL A 366 -1.57 -23.39 14.81
C VAL A 366 -2.22 -23.38 13.43
N HIS A 367 -2.26 -24.52 12.75
CA HIS A 367 -2.75 -24.61 11.37
C HIS A 367 -4.25 -24.24 11.26
N PRO A 368 -4.64 -23.10 10.64
CA PRO A 368 -6.01 -22.62 10.65
C PRO A 368 -7.00 -23.57 9.96
N ARG A 369 -6.54 -24.36 9.00
CA ARG A 369 -7.38 -25.36 8.29
C ARG A 369 -7.92 -26.42 9.23
N MET A 370 -7.18 -26.81 10.26
CA MET A 370 -7.64 -27.82 11.23
C MET A 370 -8.87 -27.27 11.99
N ALA A 371 -8.79 -26.07 12.51
CA ALA A 371 -9.91 -25.42 13.19
C ALA A 371 -11.08 -25.17 12.25
N TYR A 372 -10.82 -24.65 11.04
CA TYR A 372 -11.88 -24.44 10.04
C TYR A 372 -12.62 -25.73 9.71
N ASN A 373 -11.91 -26.82 9.45
CA ASN A 373 -12.54 -28.12 9.14
C ASN A 373 -13.30 -28.71 10.34
N HIS A 374 -12.86 -28.43 11.57
CA HIS A 374 -13.57 -28.87 12.77
C HIS A 374 -14.95 -28.20 12.89
N TYR A 375 -15.04 -26.91 12.63
CA TYR A 375 -16.30 -26.16 12.79
C TYR A 375 -17.19 -26.19 11.54
N PHE A 376 -16.63 -26.23 10.35
CA PHE A 376 -17.35 -26.02 9.08
C PHE A 376 -17.14 -27.13 8.06
N GLY A 377 -16.27 -28.11 8.32
CA GLY A 377 -16.09 -29.29 7.45
C GLY A 377 -17.29 -30.23 7.52
N ALA A 378 -17.49 -31.05 6.48
CA ALA A 378 -18.50 -32.11 6.51
C ALA A 378 -18.26 -33.01 7.73
N LYS A 379 -19.25 -33.11 8.62
CA LYS A 379 -19.17 -34.03 9.75
C LYS A 379 -18.98 -35.46 9.18
N LYS A 380 -17.87 -36.13 9.53
CA LYS A 380 -17.73 -37.57 9.24
C LYS A 380 -18.96 -38.25 9.84
N ALA A 381 -19.73 -38.98 9.03
CA ALA A 381 -20.82 -39.80 9.52
C ALA A 381 -20.25 -40.69 10.66
N ALA A 382 -20.93 -40.67 11.80
CA ALA A 382 -20.55 -41.57 12.90
C ALA A 382 -20.44 -43.01 12.36
N PRO A 383 -19.41 -43.78 12.72
CA PRO A 383 -19.31 -45.14 12.29
C PRO A 383 -20.60 -45.89 12.68
N ALA A 384 -21.22 -46.53 11.70
CA ALA A 384 -22.43 -47.33 11.95
C ALA A 384 -22.16 -48.28 13.15
N LYS A 385 -23.03 -48.18 14.18
CA LYS A 385 -22.96 -49.10 15.32
C LYS A 385 -22.95 -50.52 14.77
N ALA A 386 -21.92 -51.30 15.10
CA ALA A 386 -21.86 -52.69 14.75
C ALA A 386 -23.17 -53.38 15.21
N PRO A 387 -23.76 -54.28 14.39
CA PRO A 387 -24.97 -54.98 14.79
C PRO A 387 -24.69 -55.78 16.08
N ALA A 388 -25.57 -55.59 17.06
CA ALA A 388 -25.52 -56.36 18.30
C ALA A 388 -25.55 -57.83 17.96
N LYS A 389 -24.50 -58.56 18.35
CA LYS A 389 -24.50 -60.03 18.26
C LYS A 389 -25.65 -60.54 19.14
N LYS A 390 -26.60 -61.25 18.51
CA LYS A 390 -27.60 -62.04 19.21
C LYS A 390 -26.96 -63.29 19.76
#